data_58ba63de8504f2c20da27ca892b6f0b7
#
_entry.id   58ba63de8504f2c20da27ca892b6f0b7
#
_cell.length_a   1.000
_cell.length_b   1.000
_cell.length_c   1.000
_cell.angle_alpha   90.00
_cell.angle_beta   90.00
_cell.angle_gamma   90.00
#
_symmetry.space_group_name_H-M   'P 1'
#
loop_
_entity.id
_entity.type
_entity.pdbx_description
1 polymer ?
#
loop_
_entity_poly.entity_id
_entity_poly.type
_entity_poly.pdbx_seq_one_letter_code
_entity_poly.pdbx_strand_id
1 'polypeptide(L)'
;TQLTMNREGIRRLAAEELGLPTSAYSFASNPLEFKQAVAAMGFPCVVKPVMSSSGKGQSIVRDDDDIAAAWDYAQSGGRVEGGRVIVERFVDFDYEITLLTVRSIDPRSGKTATWFCQPIGHLQRDGDYVESWQPIPMPSIALENARSVAARITNALGGHGLFGVELFVSGDDVY
;
A
#
# COMPACT_ATOMS: atom_id res chain seq x y z
N THR A 1 10.52 11.71 1.73
CA THR A 1 9.19 12.28 2.06
C THR A 1 8.28 12.48 0.85
N GLN A 2 8.74 12.98 -0.30
CA GLN A 2 7.86 13.15 -1.48
C GLN A 2 7.32 11.80 -1.98
N LEU A 3 8.16 10.77 -2.08
CA LEU A 3 7.76 9.44 -2.55
C LEU A 3 6.71 8.77 -1.64
N THR A 4 6.87 8.89 -0.33
CA THR A 4 5.95 8.25 0.64
C THR A 4 4.59 8.92 0.74
N MET A 5 4.45 10.16 0.27
CA MET A 5 3.17 10.88 0.22
C MET A 5 2.42 10.70 -1.10
N ASN A 6 3.07 10.16 -2.12
CA ASN A 6 2.53 9.99 -3.47
C ASN A 6 2.43 8.50 -3.78
N ARG A 7 1.20 7.98 -3.89
CA ARG A 7 0.95 6.56 -4.18
C ARG A 7 1.56 6.10 -5.50
N GLU A 8 1.61 6.96 -6.51
CA GLU A 8 2.26 6.62 -7.77
C GLU A 8 3.76 6.44 -7.59
N GLY A 9 4.42 7.37 -6.91
CA GLY A 9 5.86 7.31 -6.68
C GLY A 9 6.29 6.08 -5.89
N ILE A 10 5.63 5.82 -4.75
CA ILE A 10 5.98 4.66 -3.92
C ILE A 10 5.62 3.33 -4.60
N ARG A 11 4.51 3.27 -5.36
CA ARG A 11 4.09 2.08 -6.09
C ARG A 11 5.07 1.73 -7.21
N ARG A 12 5.50 2.70 -8.00
CA ARG A 12 6.50 2.50 -9.05
C ARG A 12 7.84 2.07 -8.47
N LEU A 13 8.30 2.71 -7.41
CA LEU A 13 9.51 2.29 -6.71
C LEU A 13 9.42 0.82 -6.27
N ALA A 14 8.33 0.42 -5.62
CA ALA A 14 8.16 -0.94 -5.13
C ALA A 14 8.07 -1.96 -6.28
N ALA A 15 7.16 -1.74 -7.22
CA ALA A 15 6.83 -2.72 -8.26
C ALA A 15 7.83 -2.71 -9.43
N GLU A 16 8.17 -1.52 -9.96
CA GLU A 16 8.90 -1.39 -11.22
C GLU A 16 10.42 -1.35 -11.00
N GLU A 17 10.89 -0.65 -9.97
CA GLU A 17 12.33 -0.52 -9.71
C GLU A 17 12.88 -1.63 -8.81
N LEU A 18 12.14 -2.00 -7.76
CA LEU A 18 12.58 -3.03 -6.82
C LEU A 18 12.04 -4.43 -7.14
N GLY A 19 11.04 -4.56 -8.02
CA GLY A 19 10.41 -5.83 -8.33
C GLY A 19 9.81 -6.51 -7.09
N LEU A 20 9.25 -5.72 -6.16
CA LEU A 20 8.56 -6.24 -4.99
C LEU A 20 7.16 -6.72 -5.37
N PRO A 21 6.64 -7.75 -4.69
CA PRO A 21 5.25 -8.15 -4.85
C PRO A 21 4.32 -6.98 -4.52
N THR A 22 3.39 -6.70 -5.41
CA THR A 22 2.32 -5.72 -5.22
C THR A 22 1.08 -6.21 -5.96
N SER A 23 -0.11 -5.73 -5.60
CA SER A 23 -1.26 -5.97 -6.44
C SER A 23 -1.04 -5.38 -7.84
N ALA A 24 -1.64 -5.98 -8.88
CA ALA A 24 -1.65 -5.37 -10.20
C ALA A 24 -2.36 -4.02 -10.16
N TYR A 25 -1.87 -3.03 -10.91
CA TYR A 25 -2.39 -1.67 -10.86
C TYR A 25 -2.32 -0.95 -12.19
N SER A 26 -3.11 0.10 -12.31
CA SER A 26 -3.05 1.06 -13.41
C SER A 26 -3.37 2.46 -12.89
N PHE A 27 -2.82 3.50 -13.52
CA PHE A 27 -3.13 4.89 -13.19
C PHE A 27 -4.05 5.49 -14.24
N ALA A 28 -4.96 6.39 -13.80
CA ALA A 28 -5.87 7.08 -14.68
C ALA A 28 -5.97 8.56 -14.30
N SER A 29 -6.04 9.44 -15.31
CA SER A 29 -6.12 10.89 -15.14
C SER A 29 -7.43 11.47 -15.68
N ASN A 30 -8.25 10.66 -16.33
CA ASN A 30 -9.52 11.06 -16.89
C ASN A 30 -10.50 9.86 -16.91
N PRO A 31 -11.81 10.10 -17.11
CA PRO A 31 -12.81 9.03 -17.08
C PRO A 31 -12.60 7.92 -18.12
N LEU A 32 -12.02 8.22 -19.28
CA LEU A 32 -11.74 7.21 -20.30
C LEU A 32 -10.64 6.27 -19.86
N GLU A 33 -9.51 6.81 -19.41
CA GLU A 33 -8.40 6.02 -18.84
C GLU A 33 -8.86 5.22 -17.63
N PHE A 34 -9.74 5.79 -16.81
CA PHE A 34 -10.29 5.13 -15.63
C PHE A 34 -11.11 3.88 -16.00
N LYS A 35 -12.02 3.98 -16.97
CA LYS A 35 -12.76 2.82 -17.47
C LYS A 35 -11.85 1.74 -18.03
N GLN A 36 -10.81 2.14 -18.77
CA GLN A 36 -9.81 1.19 -19.30
C GLN A 36 -9.01 0.51 -18.17
N ALA A 37 -8.63 1.27 -17.13
CA ALA A 37 -7.93 0.74 -15.98
C ALA A 37 -8.80 -0.27 -15.20
N VAL A 38 -10.09 0.04 -14.96
CA VAL A 38 -11.03 -0.89 -14.32
C VAL A 38 -11.19 -2.15 -15.15
N ALA A 39 -11.38 -2.03 -16.47
CA ALA A 39 -11.49 -3.18 -17.36
C ALA A 39 -10.22 -4.06 -17.35
N ALA A 40 -9.03 -3.46 -17.25
CA ALA A 40 -7.77 -4.19 -17.17
C ALA A 40 -7.56 -4.91 -15.82
N MET A 41 -8.03 -4.31 -14.72
CA MET A 41 -7.92 -4.91 -13.38
C MET A 41 -8.98 -5.98 -13.14
N GLY A 42 -10.16 -5.85 -13.77
CA GLY A 42 -11.34 -6.70 -13.53
C GLY A 42 -12.03 -6.38 -12.20
N PHE A 43 -13.12 -7.08 -11.91
CA PHE A 43 -13.90 -6.91 -10.69
C PHE A 43 -13.64 -8.04 -9.67
N PRO A 44 -13.67 -7.73 -8.36
CA PRO A 44 -13.64 -6.38 -7.82
C PRO A 44 -12.27 -5.72 -7.98
N CYS A 45 -12.24 -4.39 -8.01
CA CYS A 45 -11.00 -3.62 -7.95
C CYS A 45 -11.13 -2.45 -6.97
N VAL A 46 -10.00 -1.92 -6.52
CA VAL A 46 -9.92 -0.82 -5.55
C VAL A 46 -9.44 0.44 -6.23
N VAL A 47 -10.17 1.53 -6.02
CA VAL A 47 -9.83 2.86 -6.55
C VAL A 47 -9.39 3.75 -5.42
N LYS A 48 -8.26 4.45 -5.60
CA LYS A 48 -7.73 5.40 -4.61
C LYS A 48 -7.20 6.64 -5.30
N PRO A 49 -7.44 7.86 -4.80
CA PRO A 49 -6.69 9.03 -5.26
C PRO A 49 -5.19 8.84 -5.01
N VAL A 50 -4.35 9.29 -5.95
CA VAL A 50 -2.88 9.21 -5.80
C VAL A 50 -2.41 10.02 -4.56
N MET A 51 -3.08 11.14 -4.28
CA MET A 51 -2.80 12.01 -3.15
C MET A 51 -3.99 12.04 -2.19
N SER A 52 -4.09 11.07 -1.30
CA SER A 52 -5.08 11.05 -0.21
C SER A 52 -4.53 10.30 1.00
N SER A 53 -5.22 10.41 2.13
CA SER A 53 -4.93 9.68 3.37
C SER A 53 -6.23 9.25 4.04
N SER A 54 -6.14 8.28 4.95
CA SER A 54 -7.25 7.82 5.79
C SER A 54 -8.47 7.37 4.96
N GLY A 55 -8.24 6.61 3.89
CA GLY A 55 -9.33 6.04 3.07
C GLY A 55 -10.17 7.04 2.26
N LYS A 56 -9.93 8.36 2.39
CA LYS A 56 -10.73 9.38 1.68
C LYS A 56 -10.62 9.23 0.18
N GLY A 57 -11.76 9.15 -0.50
CA GLY A 57 -11.86 8.92 -1.94
C GLY A 57 -11.56 7.48 -2.37
N GLN A 58 -11.36 6.55 -1.42
CA GLN A 58 -11.18 5.14 -1.72
C GLN A 58 -12.54 4.45 -1.86
N SER A 59 -12.67 3.60 -2.87
CA SER A 59 -13.85 2.74 -3.07
C SER A 59 -13.49 1.40 -3.69
N ILE A 60 -14.37 0.44 -3.51
CA ILE A 60 -14.32 -0.86 -4.20
C ILE A 60 -15.34 -0.80 -5.33
N VAL A 61 -14.89 -1.07 -6.54
CA VAL A 61 -15.73 -1.20 -7.75
C VAL A 61 -16.01 -2.68 -7.95
N ARG A 62 -17.27 -3.08 -7.85
CA ARG A 62 -17.69 -4.49 -7.92
C ARG A 62 -18.29 -4.86 -9.27
N ASP A 63 -18.79 -3.88 -9.97
CA ASP A 63 -19.40 -4.02 -11.31
C ASP A 63 -19.36 -2.69 -12.06
N ASP A 64 -19.93 -2.67 -13.27
CA ASP A 64 -19.94 -1.50 -14.14
C ASP A 64 -20.75 -0.33 -13.56
N ASP A 65 -21.76 -0.60 -12.72
CA ASP A 65 -22.64 0.44 -12.14
C ASP A 65 -21.89 1.28 -11.09
N ASP A 66 -20.88 0.71 -10.44
CA ASP A 66 -20.04 1.41 -9.45
C ASP A 66 -19.06 2.41 -10.09
N ILE A 67 -18.71 2.26 -11.38
CA ILE A 67 -17.59 2.98 -12.02
C ILE A 67 -17.74 4.50 -11.91
N ALA A 68 -18.92 5.05 -12.24
CA ALA A 68 -19.11 6.49 -12.25
C ALA A 68 -19.02 7.08 -10.84
N ALA A 69 -19.68 6.46 -9.87
CA ALA A 69 -19.66 6.89 -8.47
C ALA A 69 -18.26 6.80 -7.86
N ALA A 70 -17.50 5.74 -8.19
CA ALA A 70 -16.12 5.57 -7.72
C ALA A 70 -15.18 6.66 -8.25
N TRP A 71 -15.34 7.04 -9.53
CA TRP A 71 -14.58 8.15 -10.11
C TRP A 71 -14.88 9.47 -9.39
N ASP A 72 -16.16 9.83 -9.29
CA ASP A 72 -16.59 11.08 -8.68
C ASP A 72 -16.16 11.18 -7.21
N TYR A 73 -16.28 10.08 -6.46
CA TYR A 73 -15.82 10.03 -5.08
C TYR A 73 -14.29 10.18 -4.96
N ALA A 74 -13.54 9.54 -5.85
CA ALA A 74 -12.07 9.67 -5.86
C ALA A 74 -11.63 11.10 -6.19
N GLN A 75 -12.32 11.81 -7.07
CA GLN A 75 -12.04 13.21 -7.40
C GLN A 75 -12.34 14.15 -6.22
N SER A 76 -13.42 13.92 -5.48
CA SER A 76 -13.81 14.75 -4.33
C SER A 76 -13.00 14.45 -3.07
N GLY A 77 -12.52 13.20 -2.90
CA GLY A 77 -11.76 12.77 -1.71
C GLY A 77 -10.25 13.00 -1.79
N GLY A 78 -9.73 13.39 -2.95
CA GLY A 78 -8.32 13.69 -3.15
C GLY A 78 -7.90 15.01 -2.49
N ARG A 79 -6.59 15.13 -2.17
CA ARG A 79 -6.01 16.42 -1.69
C ARG A 79 -5.79 17.42 -2.82
N VAL A 80 -5.90 16.98 -4.06
CA VAL A 80 -5.72 17.78 -5.26
C VAL A 80 -6.95 17.56 -6.12
N GLU A 81 -7.65 18.63 -6.44
CA GLU A 81 -8.82 18.60 -7.32
C GLU A 81 -8.41 18.17 -8.74
N GLY A 82 -9.16 17.24 -9.35
CA GLY A 82 -8.82 16.70 -10.66
C GLY A 82 -7.58 15.78 -10.68
N GLY A 83 -7.22 15.20 -9.53
CA GLY A 83 -6.02 14.39 -9.37
C GLY A 83 -6.13 13.00 -10.02
N ARG A 84 -4.95 12.41 -10.31
CA ARG A 84 -4.85 11.02 -10.76
C ARG A 84 -5.36 10.05 -9.71
N VAL A 85 -5.88 8.94 -10.18
CA VAL A 85 -6.25 7.78 -9.36
C VAL A 85 -5.38 6.58 -9.69
N ILE A 86 -5.21 5.68 -8.74
CA ILE A 86 -4.73 4.32 -8.94
C ILE A 86 -5.92 3.38 -8.88
N VAL A 87 -5.99 2.44 -9.81
CA VAL A 87 -6.91 1.31 -9.82
C VAL A 87 -6.08 0.07 -9.57
N GLU A 88 -6.40 -0.64 -8.51
CA GLU A 88 -5.67 -1.83 -8.06
C GLU A 88 -6.58 -3.05 -8.14
N ARG A 89 -6.06 -4.18 -8.61
CA ARG A 89 -6.77 -5.45 -8.48
C ARG A 89 -6.99 -5.74 -7.00
N PHE A 90 -8.19 -6.17 -6.65
CA PHE A 90 -8.48 -6.61 -5.30
C PHE A 90 -7.58 -7.82 -4.93
N VAL A 91 -6.93 -7.73 -3.79
CA VAL A 91 -6.13 -8.83 -3.23
C VAL A 91 -6.99 -9.50 -2.17
N ASP A 92 -7.21 -10.79 -2.32
CA ASP A 92 -7.79 -11.62 -1.27
C ASP A 92 -6.67 -11.96 -0.29
N PHE A 93 -6.76 -11.47 0.93
CA PHE A 93 -5.74 -11.61 1.96
C PHE A 93 -6.33 -12.13 3.27
N ASP A 94 -5.52 -12.86 4.03
CA ASP A 94 -5.93 -13.41 5.31
C ASP A 94 -5.98 -12.32 6.41
N TYR A 95 -4.98 -11.41 6.41
CA TYR A 95 -4.89 -10.31 7.35
C TYR A 95 -3.93 -9.21 6.87
N GLU A 96 -4.05 -8.05 7.50
CA GLU A 96 -3.24 -6.87 7.24
C GLU A 96 -2.31 -6.58 8.41
N ILE A 97 -1.08 -6.17 8.09
CA ILE A 97 -0.09 -5.78 9.10
C ILE A 97 0.54 -4.44 8.80
N THR A 98 1.02 -3.78 9.86
CA THR A 98 2.08 -2.78 9.75
C THR A 98 3.36 -3.32 10.38
N LEU A 99 4.44 -3.31 9.62
CA LEU A 99 5.77 -3.61 10.13
C LEU A 99 6.54 -2.31 10.37
N LEU A 100 6.64 -1.91 11.63
CA LEU A 100 7.48 -0.78 12.01
C LEU A 100 8.94 -1.13 11.81
N THR A 101 9.60 -0.36 10.95
CA THR A 101 10.96 -0.59 10.48
C THR A 101 11.82 0.62 10.85
N VAL A 102 12.87 0.38 11.64
CA VAL A 102 13.77 1.42 12.12
C VAL A 102 15.07 1.37 11.34
N ARG A 103 15.47 2.50 10.77
CA ARG A 103 16.81 2.65 10.16
C ARG A 103 17.62 3.65 10.96
N SER A 104 18.77 3.22 11.46
CA SER A 104 19.68 4.10 12.18
C SER A 104 21.12 3.60 12.06
N ILE A 105 22.06 4.32 12.67
CA ILE A 105 23.44 3.88 12.77
C ILE A 105 23.53 2.81 13.86
N ASP A 106 24.04 1.65 13.51
CA ASP A 106 24.42 0.63 14.48
C ASP A 106 25.68 1.11 15.26
N PRO A 107 25.56 1.30 16.57
CA PRO A 107 26.67 1.82 17.37
C PRO A 107 27.89 0.90 17.41
N ARG A 108 27.74 -0.39 17.09
CA ARG A 108 28.83 -1.36 17.08
C ARG A 108 29.65 -1.30 15.80
N SER A 109 28.97 -1.16 14.67
CA SER A 109 29.61 -1.18 13.35
C SER A 109 29.83 0.21 12.75
N GLY A 110 29.14 1.24 13.24
CA GLY A 110 29.10 2.58 12.65
C GLY A 110 28.39 2.65 11.31
N LYS A 111 27.74 1.57 10.87
CA LYS A 111 27.03 1.49 9.59
C LYS A 111 25.53 1.60 9.77
N THR A 112 24.84 2.03 8.72
CA THR A 112 23.35 1.98 8.71
C THR A 112 22.89 0.53 8.83
N ALA A 113 22.00 0.28 9.78
CA ALA A 113 21.32 -0.98 9.97
C ALA A 113 19.81 -0.79 10.01
N THR A 114 19.09 -1.88 9.77
CA THR A 114 17.63 -1.91 9.76
C THR A 114 17.15 -2.89 10.82
N TRP A 115 16.26 -2.45 11.69
CA TRP A 115 15.62 -3.26 12.72
C TRP A 115 14.12 -3.28 12.51
N PHE A 116 13.48 -4.33 12.96
CA PHE A 116 12.04 -4.52 12.85
C PHE A 116 11.42 -4.67 14.23
N CYS A 117 10.33 -3.97 14.46
CA CYS A 117 9.47 -4.25 15.61
C CYS A 117 8.65 -5.54 15.36
N GLN A 118 7.98 -6.01 16.40
CA GLN A 118 6.95 -7.04 16.22
C GLN A 118 5.85 -6.52 15.28
N PRO A 119 5.31 -7.37 14.39
CA PRO A 119 4.25 -6.93 13.48
C PRO A 119 3.00 -6.53 14.25
N ILE A 120 2.34 -5.47 13.76
CA ILE A 120 1.07 -4.97 14.26
C ILE A 120 -0.01 -5.47 13.31
N GLY A 121 -1.00 -6.19 13.85
CA GLY A 121 -2.20 -6.57 13.11
C GLY A 121 -3.23 -5.46 13.14
N HIS A 122 -4.04 -5.38 12.08
CA HIS A 122 -5.10 -4.39 11.94
C HIS A 122 -6.41 -5.04 11.54
N LEU A 123 -7.50 -4.49 12.06
CA LEU A 123 -8.85 -4.68 11.54
C LEU A 123 -9.34 -3.34 11.02
N GLN A 124 -9.63 -3.28 9.73
CA GLN A 124 -10.25 -2.13 9.08
C GLN A 124 -11.71 -2.44 8.72
N ARG A 125 -12.57 -1.43 8.80
CA ARG A 125 -13.94 -1.46 8.27
C ARG A 125 -14.18 -0.15 7.53
N ASP A 126 -14.62 -0.25 6.30
CA ASP A 126 -14.94 0.91 5.43
C ASP A 126 -13.78 1.93 5.30
N GLY A 127 -12.53 1.45 5.42
CA GLY A 127 -11.32 2.28 5.35
C GLY A 127 -10.85 2.88 6.66
N ASP A 128 -11.58 2.65 7.77
CA ASP A 128 -11.19 3.10 9.11
C ASP A 128 -10.57 1.97 9.93
N TYR A 129 -9.49 2.28 10.65
CA TYR A 129 -8.91 1.36 11.63
C TYR A 129 -9.86 1.22 12.83
N VAL A 130 -10.38 0.00 13.02
CA VAL A 130 -11.28 -0.32 14.15
C VAL A 130 -10.48 -0.85 15.34
N GLU A 131 -9.49 -1.69 15.08
CA GLU A 131 -8.68 -2.34 16.10
C GLU A 131 -7.25 -2.56 15.57
N SER A 132 -6.28 -2.44 16.47
CA SER A 132 -4.88 -2.79 16.21
C SER A 132 -4.31 -3.51 17.43
N TRP A 133 -3.52 -4.54 17.20
CA TRP A 133 -2.87 -5.29 18.28
C TRP A 133 -1.44 -5.66 17.94
N GLN A 134 -0.59 -5.78 18.96
CA GLN A 134 0.82 -6.13 18.80
C GLN A 134 1.26 -7.06 19.94
N PRO A 135 1.92 -8.18 19.66
CA PRO A 135 2.25 -8.69 18.33
C PRO A 135 1.07 -9.42 17.69
N ILE A 136 1.02 -9.44 16.33
CA ILE A 136 0.24 -10.43 15.61
C ILE A 136 1.14 -11.65 15.34
N PRO A 137 0.74 -12.88 15.69
CA PRO A 137 1.48 -14.07 15.29
C PRO A 137 1.42 -14.26 13.77
N MET A 138 2.56 -14.59 13.18
CA MET A 138 2.69 -14.84 11.74
C MET A 138 3.46 -16.15 11.49
N PRO A 139 3.17 -16.88 10.39
CA PRO A 139 4.06 -17.92 9.91
C PRO A 139 5.47 -17.39 9.71
N SER A 140 6.50 -18.21 10.01
CA SER A 140 7.89 -17.77 9.93
C SER A 140 8.28 -17.28 8.54
N ILE A 141 7.82 -17.95 7.49
CA ILE A 141 8.11 -17.59 6.09
C ILE A 141 7.45 -16.23 5.76
N ALA A 142 6.17 -16.04 6.11
CA ALA A 142 5.48 -14.76 5.89
C ALA A 142 6.20 -13.60 6.61
N LEU A 143 6.66 -13.82 7.86
CA LEU A 143 7.40 -12.81 8.62
C LEU A 143 8.76 -12.48 7.98
N GLU A 144 9.48 -13.47 7.47
CA GLU A 144 10.74 -13.26 6.75
C GLU A 144 10.51 -12.50 5.45
N ASN A 145 9.47 -12.84 4.70
CA ASN A 145 9.07 -12.13 3.48
C ASN A 145 8.69 -10.68 3.79
N ALA A 146 7.90 -10.42 4.82
CA ALA A 146 7.53 -9.07 5.26
C ALA A 146 8.75 -8.23 5.62
N ARG A 147 9.70 -8.79 6.36
CA ARG A 147 10.98 -8.13 6.71
C ARG A 147 11.83 -7.84 5.47
N SER A 148 11.89 -8.79 4.53
CA SER A 148 12.63 -8.62 3.27
C SER A 148 12.05 -7.47 2.44
N VAL A 149 10.73 -7.42 2.28
CA VAL A 149 10.03 -6.32 1.57
C VAL A 149 10.30 -4.98 2.28
N ALA A 150 10.10 -4.92 3.60
CA ALA A 150 10.30 -3.71 4.39
C ALA A 150 11.76 -3.21 4.35
N ALA A 151 12.74 -4.12 4.41
CA ALA A 151 14.15 -3.76 4.29
C ALA A 151 14.47 -3.16 2.92
N ARG A 152 14.01 -3.78 1.86
CA ARG A 152 14.29 -3.36 0.48
C ARG A 152 13.68 -1.99 0.19
N ILE A 153 12.41 -1.77 0.52
CA ILE A 153 11.74 -0.49 0.29
C ILE A 153 12.36 0.64 1.12
N THR A 154 12.63 0.41 2.41
CA THR A 154 13.21 1.43 3.27
C THR A 154 14.67 1.72 2.95
N ASN A 155 15.42 0.74 2.43
CA ASN A 155 16.76 0.96 1.89
C ASN A 155 16.74 1.88 0.66
N ALA A 156 15.81 1.64 -0.26
CA ALA A 156 15.66 2.46 -1.46
C ALA A 156 15.20 3.89 -1.14
N LEU A 157 14.32 4.06 -0.16
CA LEU A 157 13.92 5.38 0.34
C LEU A 157 15.08 6.16 1.00
N GLY A 158 16.05 5.45 1.54
CA GLY A 158 17.23 6.03 2.17
C GLY A 158 16.94 6.73 3.50
N GLY A 159 17.96 7.41 4.03
CA GLY A 159 17.86 8.16 5.28
C GLY A 159 17.77 7.28 6.54
N HIS A 160 17.60 7.93 7.68
CA HIS A 160 17.40 7.30 8.98
C HIS A 160 16.04 7.74 9.55
N GLY A 161 15.37 6.85 10.29
CA GLY A 161 14.09 7.12 10.90
C GLY A 161 13.24 5.88 11.11
N LEU A 162 11.99 6.11 11.45
CA LEU A 162 10.95 5.10 11.63
C LEU A 162 10.05 5.10 10.39
N PHE A 163 9.83 3.91 9.83
CA PHE A 163 8.96 3.68 8.69
C PHE A 163 7.86 2.70 9.09
N GLY A 164 6.60 3.04 8.82
CA GLY A 164 5.48 2.09 8.83
C GLY A 164 5.35 1.48 7.44
N VAL A 165 5.53 0.17 7.33
CA VAL A 165 5.32 -0.55 6.07
C VAL A 165 4.05 -1.39 6.23
N GLU A 166 3.01 -1.00 5.52
CA GLU A 166 1.72 -1.70 5.50
C GLU A 166 1.75 -2.79 4.45
N LEU A 167 1.32 -3.98 4.82
CA LEU A 167 1.41 -5.18 3.99
C LEU A 167 0.16 -6.03 4.18
N PHE A 168 -0.33 -6.60 3.07
CA PHE A 168 -1.31 -7.67 3.08
C PHE A 168 -0.58 -9.02 3.11
N VAL A 169 -1.13 -9.97 3.85
CA VAL A 169 -0.58 -11.32 4.01
C VAL A 169 -1.60 -12.34 3.55
N SER A 170 -1.18 -13.25 2.65
CA SER A 170 -1.98 -14.38 2.18
C SER A 170 -1.11 -15.63 2.20
N GLY A 171 -1.35 -16.52 3.18
CA GLY A 171 -0.46 -17.64 3.45
C GLY A 171 0.96 -17.17 3.77
N ASP A 172 1.92 -17.56 2.93
CA ASP A 172 3.33 -17.13 3.04
C ASP A 172 3.65 -15.88 2.18
N ASP A 173 2.73 -15.49 1.30
CA ASP A 173 2.90 -14.34 0.41
C ASP A 173 2.59 -13.02 1.12
N VAL A 174 3.33 -11.98 0.70
CA VAL A 174 3.23 -10.62 1.28
C VAL A 174 3.23 -9.60 0.14
N TYR A 175 2.26 -8.67 0.18
CA TYR A 175 2.02 -7.66 -0.86
C TYR A 175 2.06 -6.24 -0.33
#